data_a7d279e72ec4e66519ab42089dab1664
#
_entry.id   a7d279e72ec4e66519ab42089dab1664
#
_cell.length_a   1.000
_cell.length_b   1.000
_cell.length_c   1.000
_cell.angle_alpha   90.00
_cell.angle_beta   90.00
_cell.angle_gamma   90.00
#
_symmetry.space_group_name_H-M   'P 1'
#
loop_
_entity.id
_entity.type
_entity.pdbx_description
1 polymer ?
#
loop_
_entity_poly.entity_id
_entity_poly.type
_entity_poly.pdbx_seq_one_letter_code
_entity_poly.pdbx_strand_id
1 'polypeptide(L)'
;MKIEKFKVLLYLKKSGMDKNGKAPIMGRITVNRTMAQFSCKLFCTPSLWNPRASRLEGKSKEAVETNKDIEQLLLSIQKAFDVLVEKRTDFEAKDVKEALQGSVKTQTTLLSFVDEHISELSTHEGIDMSKSSVWTYRKIRKNLAEFIGEKYRLTDLAFGQLTEPFISDFHHYLLDEKGFSSGTITIYVSLFKKMCRIAFERGLCKNLLFAHYRVGTPKVTTPKALSMSDFIKIRDAELPEDKPRLSVSRDMFLFACYAGTAFIDTVSITKANVKVLEDGDKWLIYNRKKTGTLARVKLLPEALELMAKYEDGARDTLFPLLSTNRVRIDLITICKLAETSKTYSYHSGRHSFASLITLEAGVPMETICKMLGHKDVKMTQRYARVTQKKLFEDMDKFIAATEKDFVLAL
;
A
#
# COMPACT_ATOMS: atom_id res chain seq x y z
N MET A 1 45.77 -19.80 -16.52
CA MET A 1 45.81 -20.58 -17.79
C MET A 1 45.22 -19.71 -18.90
N LYS A 2 45.90 -19.57 -20.05
CA LYS A 2 45.32 -18.79 -21.16
C LYS A 2 44.16 -19.59 -21.76
N ILE A 3 42.94 -18.99 -21.87
CA ILE A 3 41.80 -19.67 -22.46
C ILE A 3 41.96 -19.60 -23.97
N GLU A 4 42.19 -20.76 -24.57
CA GLU A 4 42.44 -20.90 -26.01
C GLU A 4 41.19 -21.39 -26.76
N LYS A 5 40.23 -22.02 -26.04
CA LYS A 5 39.08 -22.61 -26.65
C LYS A 5 37.84 -22.52 -25.75
N PHE A 6 36.79 -21.84 -26.20
CA PHE A 6 35.48 -21.87 -25.64
C PHE A 6 34.47 -22.26 -26.72
N LYS A 7 33.64 -23.29 -26.46
CA LYS A 7 32.63 -23.78 -27.41
C LYS A 7 31.41 -24.27 -26.68
N VAL A 8 30.25 -23.94 -27.21
CA VAL A 8 28.93 -24.46 -26.78
C VAL A 8 28.34 -25.26 -27.92
N LEU A 9 27.88 -26.47 -27.63
CA LEU A 9 27.20 -27.36 -28.57
C LEU A 9 25.84 -27.74 -27.98
N LEU A 10 24.78 -27.56 -28.78
CA LEU A 10 23.44 -28.05 -28.44
C LEU A 10 23.12 -29.28 -29.27
N TYR A 11 22.46 -30.26 -28.65
CA TYR A 11 22.11 -31.54 -29.31
C TYR A 11 20.82 -32.13 -28.73
N LEU A 12 20.12 -32.97 -29.50
CA LEU A 12 18.96 -33.69 -29.02
C LEU A 12 19.34 -34.98 -28.31
N LYS A 13 18.74 -35.20 -27.14
CA LYS A 13 18.79 -36.50 -26.46
C LYS A 13 17.58 -37.36 -26.88
N LYS A 14 17.79 -38.23 -27.83
CA LYS A 14 16.73 -39.11 -28.37
C LYS A 14 16.12 -40.08 -27.36
N SER A 15 16.88 -40.46 -26.32
CA SER A 15 16.42 -41.30 -25.20
C SER A 15 15.78 -40.41 -24.11
N GLY A 16 14.52 -40.08 -24.21
CA GLY A 16 13.86 -39.27 -23.19
C GLY A 16 12.79 -38.37 -23.77
N MET A 17 12.12 -38.83 -24.81
CA MET A 17 10.96 -38.14 -25.38
C MET A 17 9.85 -38.04 -24.33
N ASP A 18 9.18 -36.91 -24.32
CA ASP A 18 8.00 -36.68 -23.51
C ASP A 18 6.77 -37.42 -24.08
N LYS A 19 5.64 -37.35 -23.36
CA LYS A 19 4.36 -37.97 -23.78
C LYS A 19 3.82 -37.42 -25.11
N ASN A 20 4.34 -36.28 -25.58
CA ASN A 20 3.95 -35.63 -26.81
C ASN A 20 4.95 -35.90 -27.97
N GLY A 21 5.90 -36.82 -27.79
CA GLY A 21 6.89 -37.18 -28.79
C GLY A 21 8.01 -36.12 -28.96
N LYS A 22 8.15 -35.15 -28.05
CA LYS A 22 9.21 -34.15 -28.08
C LYS A 22 10.45 -34.62 -27.35
N ALA A 23 11.62 -34.38 -27.95
CA ALA A 23 12.92 -34.74 -27.36
C ALA A 23 13.54 -33.54 -26.62
N PRO A 24 14.18 -33.74 -25.45
CA PRO A 24 14.88 -32.70 -24.73
C PRO A 24 16.15 -32.25 -25.44
N ILE A 25 16.38 -30.93 -25.48
CA ILE A 25 17.60 -30.32 -25.96
C ILE A 25 18.61 -30.29 -24.82
N MET A 26 19.81 -30.81 -25.05
CA MET A 26 20.93 -30.84 -24.13
C MET A 26 22.04 -29.90 -24.63
N GLY A 27 22.77 -29.30 -23.70
CA GLY A 27 23.94 -28.48 -23.98
C GLY A 27 25.23 -29.08 -23.46
N ARG A 28 26.33 -28.78 -24.15
CA ARG A 28 27.69 -29.12 -23.73
C ARG A 28 28.58 -27.88 -23.86
N ILE A 29 29.13 -27.45 -22.76
CA ILE A 29 30.13 -26.39 -22.67
C ILE A 29 31.49 -27.04 -22.69
N THR A 30 32.40 -26.49 -23.48
CA THR A 30 33.83 -26.92 -23.54
C THR A 30 34.70 -25.69 -23.28
N VAL A 31 35.56 -25.78 -22.28
CA VAL A 31 36.58 -24.77 -21.97
C VAL A 31 37.93 -25.50 -22.02
N ASN A 32 38.76 -25.11 -22.95
CA ASN A 32 40.06 -25.79 -23.23
C ASN A 32 39.87 -27.32 -23.38
N ARG A 33 40.36 -28.10 -22.40
CA ARG A 33 40.28 -29.59 -22.38
C ARG A 33 39.15 -30.12 -21.49
N THR A 34 38.41 -29.25 -20.80
CA THR A 34 37.35 -29.67 -19.90
C THR A 34 35.98 -29.56 -20.57
N MET A 35 35.02 -30.40 -20.13
CA MET A 35 33.68 -30.43 -20.68
C MET A 35 32.65 -30.55 -19.56
N ALA A 36 31.52 -29.84 -19.68
CA ALA A 36 30.37 -29.97 -18.79
C ALA A 36 29.07 -30.08 -19.62
N GLN A 37 28.21 -31.04 -19.27
CA GLN A 37 26.89 -31.20 -19.89
C GLN A 37 25.81 -30.62 -18.99
N PHE A 38 24.73 -30.08 -19.60
CA PHE A 38 23.58 -29.56 -18.89
C PHE A 38 22.30 -29.72 -19.70
N SER A 39 21.16 -29.70 -19.04
CA SER A 39 19.86 -29.66 -19.70
C SER A 39 19.50 -28.23 -20.04
N CYS A 40 19.07 -27.98 -21.29
CA CYS A 40 18.56 -26.69 -21.71
C CYS A 40 17.15 -26.41 -21.18
N LYS A 41 16.47 -27.41 -20.63
CA LYS A 41 15.05 -27.40 -20.23
C LYS A 41 14.10 -27.03 -21.40
N LEU A 42 14.57 -27.19 -22.63
CA LEU A 42 13.81 -27.02 -23.86
C LEU A 42 13.54 -28.38 -24.48
N PHE A 43 12.40 -28.51 -25.15
CA PHE A 43 11.96 -29.69 -25.85
C PHE A 43 11.56 -29.31 -27.28
N CYS A 44 11.80 -30.18 -28.23
CA CYS A 44 11.34 -29.95 -29.59
C CYS A 44 10.99 -31.24 -30.32
N THR A 45 10.20 -31.10 -31.39
CA THR A 45 9.89 -32.18 -32.31
C THR A 45 11.16 -32.62 -33.04
N PRO A 46 11.60 -33.89 -32.94
CA PRO A 46 12.90 -34.33 -33.47
C PRO A 46 13.07 -34.11 -35.01
N SER A 47 12.00 -34.17 -35.76
CA SER A 47 12.03 -33.94 -37.21
C SER A 47 12.38 -32.50 -37.62
N LEU A 48 12.20 -31.54 -36.73
CA LEU A 48 12.54 -30.13 -36.95
C LEU A 48 13.98 -29.78 -36.59
N TRP A 49 14.70 -30.69 -35.95
CA TRP A 49 16.04 -30.40 -35.42
C TRP A 49 17.12 -30.54 -36.49
N ASN A 50 17.88 -29.46 -36.72
CA ASN A 50 19.10 -29.51 -37.55
C ASN A 50 20.34 -29.65 -36.63
N PRO A 51 21.02 -30.83 -36.67
CA PRO A 51 22.20 -31.07 -35.79
C PRO A 51 23.41 -30.19 -36.16
N ARG A 52 23.54 -29.77 -37.41
CA ARG A 52 24.67 -28.94 -37.86
C ARG A 52 24.50 -27.50 -37.42
N ALA A 53 23.29 -26.97 -37.48
CA ALA A 53 22.97 -25.63 -37.07
C ALA A 53 22.71 -25.51 -35.55
N SER A 54 22.49 -26.65 -34.85
CA SER A 54 22.04 -26.70 -33.45
C SER A 54 20.77 -25.87 -33.21
N ARG A 55 19.83 -25.91 -34.17
CA ARG A 55 18.57 -25.13 -34.18
C ARG A 55 17.45 -25.93 -34.86
N LEU A 56 16.21 -25.45 -34.71
CA LEU A 56 15.07 -26.00 -35.41
C LEU A 56 14.97 -25.37 -36.82
N GLU A 57 14.60 -26.18 -37.78
CA GLU A 57 14.32 -25.75 -39.18
C GLU A 57 12.84 -25.36 -39.34
N GLY A 58 12.60 -24.51 -40.34
CA GLY A 58 11.27 -24.07 -40.71
C GLY A 58 10.77 -22.80 -40.01
N LYS A 59 9.53 -22.39 -40.33
CA LYS A 59 8.88 -21.17 -39.82
C LYS A 59 7.67 -21.48 -38.94
N SER A 60 7.57 -22.72 -38.45
CA SER A 60 6.52 -23.10 -37.51
C SER A 60 6.64 -22.27 -36.20
N LYS A 61 5.53 -22.08 -35.49
CA LYS A 61 5.50 -21.38 -34.20
C LYS A 61 6.49 -22.01 -33.21
N GLU A 62 6.55 -23.36 -33.18
CA GLU A 62 7.50 -24.09 -32.35
C GLU A 62 8.95 -23.75 -32.71
N ALA A 63 9.29 -23.75 -34.04
CA ALA A 63 10.64 -23.44 -34.48
C ALA A 63 11.07 -22.01 -34.09
N VAL A 64 10.19 -21.03 -34.26
CA VAL A 64 10.48 -19.62 -33.95
C VAL A 64 10.66 -19.41 -32.44
N GLU A 65 9.74 -19.93 -31.64
CA GLU A 65 9.81 -19.77 -30.17
C GLU A 65 11.02 -20.50 -29.57
N THR A 66 11.21 -21.78 -29.93
CA THR A 66 12.35 -22.57 -29.40
C THR A 66 13.68 -21.99 -29.86
N ASN A 67 13.82 -21.51 -31.11
CA ASN A 67 15.06 -20.88 -31.56
C ASN A 67 15.35 -19.57 -30.84
N LYS A 68 14.35 -18.79 -30.49
CA LYS A 68 14.48 -17.59 -29.64
C LYS A 68 15.00 -17.94 -28.24
N ASP A 69 14.46 -19.00 -27.64
CA ASP A 69 14.89 -19.46 -26.31
C ASP A 69 16.33 -20.00 -26.37
N ILE A 70 16.72 -20.69 -27.45
CA ILE A 70 18.09 -21.13 -27.71
C ILE A 70 19.04 -19.92 -27.79
N GLU A 71 18.67 -18.85 -28.48
CA GLU A 71 19.49 -17.63 -28.56
C GLU A 71 19.68 -16.97 -27.20
N GLN A 72 18.62 -16.85 -26.43
CA GLN A 72 18.70 -16.30 -25.06
C GLN A 72 19.60 -17.16 -24.16
N LEU A 73 19.50 -18.47 -24.25
CA LEU A 73 20.35 -19.41 -23.52
C LEU A 73 21.84 -19.25 -23.91
N LEU A 74 22.15 -19.19 -25.19
CA LEU A 74 23.53 -19.00 -25.67
C LEU A 74 24.11 -17.65 -25.21
N LEU A 75 23.31 -16.57 -25.23
CA LEU A 75 23.70 -15.27 -24.67
C LEU A 75 23.97 -15.36 -23.16
N SER A 76 23.19 -16.10 -22.42
CA SER A 76 23.36 -16.29 -20.98
C SER A 76 24.64 -17.09 -20.67
N ILE A 77 24.95 -18.10 -21.47
CA ILE A 77 26.20 -18.89 -21.35
C ILE A 77 27.42 -18.00 -21.67
N GLN A 78 27.32 -17.17 -22.72
CA GLN A 78 28.40 -16.24 -23.07
C GLN A 78 28.66 -15.25 -21.93
N LYS A 79 27.61 -14.64 -21.37
CA LYS A 79 27.74 -13.73 -20.22
C LYS A 79 28.36 -14.41 -18.99
N ALA A 80 27.94 -15.66 -18.68
CA ALA A 80 28.52 -16.42 -17.59
C ALA A 80 30.03 -16.66 -17.79
N PHE A 81 30.42 -16.96 -19.02
CA PHE A 81 31.81 -17.13 -19.40
C PHE A 81 32.58 -15.80 -19.27
N ASP A 82 32.07 -14.70 -19.82
CA ASP A 82 32.73 -13.38 -19.78
C ASP A 82 32.95 -12.90 -18.33
N VAL A 83 31.99 -13.10 -17.44
CA VAL A 83 32.13 -12.79 -16.00
C VAL A 83 33.21 -13.60 -15.34
N LEU A 84 33.41 -14.88 -15.73
CA LEU A 84 34.47 -15.70 -15.18
C LEU A 84 35.83 -15.28 -15.72
N VAL A 85 35.95 -14.91 -17.01
CA VAL A 85 37.16 -14.35 -17.62
C VAL A 85 37.62 -13.07 -16.90
N GLU A 86 36.67 -12.19 -16.54
CA GLU A 86 36.98 -10.95 -15.79
C GLU A 86 37.42 -11.20 -14.35
N LYS A 87 36.83 -12.21 -13.69
CA LYS A 87 37.06 -12.45 -12.25
C LYS A 87 38.14 -13.45 -11.91
N ARG A 88 38.47 -14.36 -12.82
CA ARG A 88 39.41 -15.48 -12.58
C ARG A 88 40.32 -15.69 -13.77
N THR A 89 41.58 -15.96 -13.49
CA THR A 89 42.57 -16.33 -14.50
C THR A 89 42.54 -17.83 -14.83
N ASP A 90 41.87 -18.65 -14.04
CA ASP A 90 41.77 -20.10 -14.19
C ASP A 90 40.38 -20.62 -13.80
N PHE A 91 39.68 -21.27 -14.75
CA PHE A 91 38.40 -21.91 -14.54
C PHE A 91 38.10 -22.97 -15.62
N GLU A 92 37.21 -23.91 -15.31
CA GLU A 92 36.85 -25.04 -16.16
C GLU A 92 35.41 -24.91 -16.70
N ALA A 93 35.05 -25.83 -17.63
CA ALA A 93 33.69 -25.89 -18.17
C ALA A 93 32.59 -26.12 -17.07
N LYS A 94 32.97 -26.74 -15.96
CA LYS A 94 32.08 -26.92 -14.80
C LYS A 94 31.77 -25.59 -14.13
N ASP A 95 32.74 -24.69 -13.99
CA ASP A 95 32.52 -23.39 -13.38
C ASP A 95 31.59 -22.52 -14.23
N VAL A 96 31.69 -22.58 -15.56
CA VAL A 96 30.74 -21.90 -16.47
C VAL A 96 29.34 -22.47 -16.33
N LYS A 97 29.20 -23.80 -16.20
CA LYS A 97 27.92 -24.45 -15.94
C LYS A 97 27.35 -24.03 -14.59
N GLU A 98 28.14 -23.98 -13.54
CA GLU A 98 27.74 -23.56 -12.20
C GLU A 98 27.36 -22.07 -12.18
N ALA A 99 28.13 -21.22 -12.86
CA ALA A 99 27.79 -19.80 -13.05
C ALA A 99 26.50 -19.64 -13.85
N LEU A 100 26.29 -20.42 -14.90
CA LEU A 100 25.03 -20.48 -15.63
C LEU A 100 23.87 -20.98 -14.74
N GLN A 101 24.10 -22.02 -13.97
CA GLN A 101 23.10 -22.57 -13.03
C GLN A 101 22.89 -21.65 -11.82
N GLY A 102 23.92 -20.94 -11.39
CA GLY A 102 23.85 -19.88 -10.39
C GLY A 102 23.13 -18.63 -10.93
N SER A 103 23.28 -18.33 -12.22
CA SER A 103 22.48 -17.29 -12.89
C SER A 103 21.09 -17.76 -13.30
N VAL A 104 20.84 -19.06 -13.40
CA VAL A 104 19.54 -19.71 -13.59
C VAL A 104 18.89 -20.10 -12.26
N LYS A 105 19.68 -20.29 -11.16
CA LYS A 105 19.13 -20.27 -9.82
C LYS A 105 18.70 -18.84 -9.50
N THR A 106 17.48 -18.56 -9.90
CA THR A 106 16.71 -17.41 -9.46
C THR A 106 17.36 -16.05 -9.77
N GLN A 107 17.28 -15.59 -11.01
CA GLN A 107 16.92 -14.18 -11.14
C GLN A 107 15.53 -14.09 -10.54
N THR A 108 15.45 -13.77 -9.24
CA THR A 108 14.20 -13.45 -8.59
C THR A 108 13.56 -12.37 -9.43
N THR A 109 12.46 -12.69 -10.07
CA THR A 109 11.71 -11.76 -10.91
C THR A 109 10.91 -10.80 -10.04
N LEU A 110 10.47 -9.70 -10.59
CA LEU A 110 9.78 -8.66 -9.84
C LEU A 110 8.55 -9.19 -9.10
N LEU A 111 7.65 -9.88 -9.80
CA LEU A 111 6.40 -10.37 -9.18
C LEU A 111 6.66 -11.50 -8.19
N SER A 112 7.63 -12.39 -8.50
CA SER A 112 8.06 -13.43 -7.58
C SER A 112 8.60 -12.85 -6.27
N PHE A 113 9.44 -11.81 -6.34
CA PHE A 113 9.93 -11.09 -5.17
C PHE A 113 8.79 -10.40 -4.39
N VAL A 114 7.87 -9.77 -5.11
CA VAL A 114 6.73 -9.10 -4.46
C VAL A 114 5.84 -10.12 -3.74
N ASP A 115 5.62 -11.30 -4.32
CA ASP A 115 4.85 -12.39 -3.70
C ASP A 115 5.56 -12.92 -2.43
N GLU A 116 6.88 -13.12 -2.48
CA GLU A 116 7.70 -13.49 -1.31
C GLU A 116 7.61 -12.43 -0.21
N HIS A 117 7.80 -11.15 -0.56
CA HIS A 117 7.70 -10.04 0.38
C HIS A 117 6.30 -9.92 1.01
N ILE A 118 5.22 -10.11 0.23
CA ILE A 118 3.85 -10.15 0.77
C ILE A 118 3.67 -11.32 1.73
N SER A 119 4.25 -12.47 1.42
CA SER A 119 4.21 -13.64 2.31
C SER A 119 4.89 -13.33 3.65
N GLU A 120 6.09 -12.73 3.63
CA GLU A 120 6.79 -12.27 4.83
C GLU A 120 5.94 -11.27 5.64
N LEU A 121 5.40 -10.24 4.98
CA LEU A 121 4.53 -9.27 5.65
C LEU A 121 3.27 -9.91 6.26
N SER A 122 2.77 -10.97 5.65
CA SER A 122 1.58 -11.68 6.15
C SER A 122 1.86 -12.43 7.45
N THR A 123 3.10 -12.85 7.73
CA THR A 123 3.47 -13.46 9.02
C THR A 123 3.47 -12.45 10.17
N HIS A 124 3.60 -11.16 9.84
CA HIS A 124 3.56 -10.03 10.79
C HIS A 124 2.15 -9.42 10.95
N GLU A 125 1.15 -9.99 10.25
CA GLU A 125 -0.23 -9.48 10.29
C GLU A 125 -0.84 -9.62 11.69
N GLY A 126 -1.29 -8.50 12.24
CA GLY A 126 -1.85 -8.43 13.60
C GLY A 126 -0.82 -8.20 14.72
N ILE A 127 0.48 -8.28 14.43
CA ILE A 127 1.57 -7.98 15.38
C ILE A 127 2.00 -6.51 15.18
N ASP A 128 2.70 -6.20 14.11
CA ASP A 128 3.20 -4.86 13.76
C ASP A 128 2.70 -4.38 12.38
N MET A 129 2.05 -5.24 11.63
CA MET A 129 1.47 -4.96 10.32
C MET A 129 -0.05 -5.13 10.33
N SER A 130 -0.80 -4.10 9.87
CA SER A 130 -2.26 -4.22 9.76
C SER A 130 -2.68 -5.02 8.53
N LYS A 131 -3.82 -5.75 8.64
CA LYS A 131 -4.46 -6.45 7.51
C LYS A 131 -4.64 -5.54 6.28
N SER A 132 -5.05 -4.29 6.49
CA SER A 132 -5.24 -3.32 5.42
C SER A 132 -3.94 -2.92 4.73
N SER A 133 -2.81 -2.92 5.45
CA SER A 133 -1.50 -2.66 4.86
C SER A 133 -1.07 -3.80 3.95
N VAL A 134 -1.15 -5.04 4.42
CA VAL A 134 -0.83 -6.23 3.60
C VAL A 134 -1.73 -6.29 2.36
N TRP A 135 -3.03 -5.99 2.52
CA TRP A 135 -3.96 -5.96 1.39
C TRP A 135 -3.59 -4.88 0.34
N THR A 136 -3.02 -3.74 0.77
CA THR A 136 -2.53 -2.72 -0.16
C THR A 136 -1.36 -3.25 -1.00
N TYR A 137 -0.42 -3.99 -0.42
CA TYR A 137 0.65 -4.64 -1.20
C TYR A 137 0.10 -5.65 -2.21
N ARG A 138 -0.89 -6.46 -1.82
CA ARG A 138 -1.57 -7.40 -2.74
C ARG A 138 -2.24 -6.68 -3.91
N LYS A 139 -2.85 -5.52 -3.68
CA LYS A 139 -3.41 -4.69 -4.76
C LYS A 139 -2.32 -4.15 -5.69
N ILE A 140 -1.20 -3.67 -5.15
CA ILE A 140 -0.09 -3.20 -5.96
C ILE A 140 0.44 -4.33 -6.83
N ARG A 141 0.65 -5.50 -6.24
CA ARG A 141 1.07 -6.72 -6.96
C ARG A 141 0.13 -7.06 -8.12
N LYS A 142 -1.19 -7.02 -7.87
CA LYS A 142 -2.20 -7.27 -8.91
C LYS A 142 -2.07 -6.26 -10.05
N ASN A 143 -2.01 -4.96 -9.74
CA ASN A 143 -1.89 -3.92 -10.77
C ASN A 143 -0.55 -4.00 -11.52
N LEU A 144 0.55 -4.37 -10.86
CA LEU A 144 1.84 -4.62 -11.53
C LEU A 144 1.75 -5.79 -12.51
N ALA A 145 1.11 -6.90 -12.13
CA ALA A 145 0.95 -8.05 -13.01
C ALA A 145 0.09 -7.72 -14.24
N GLU A 146 -1.02 -7.00 -14.06
CA GLU A 146 -1.87 -6.54 -15.15
C GLU A 146 -1.09 -5.60 -16.07
N PHE A 147 -0.39 -4.61 -15.54
CA PHE A 147 0.44 -3.67 -16.31
C PHE A 147 1.55 -4.38 -17.10
N ILE A 148 2.26 -5.33 -16.50
CA ILE A 148 3.30 -6.11 -17.18
C ILE A 148 2.70 -6.95 -18.31
N GLY A 149 1.57 -7.60 -18.05
CA GLY A 149 0.85 -8.39 -19.05
C GLY A 149 0.36 -7.55 -20.24
N GLU A 150 -0.24 -6.42 -19.98
CA GLU A 150 -0.82 -5.55 -21.01
C GLU A 150 0.26 -4.83 -21.83
N LYS A 151 1.25 -4.21 -21.16
CA LYS A 151 2.26 -3.39 -21.85
C LYS A 151 3.41 -4.19 -22.44
N TYR A 152 3.92 -5.17 -21.71
CA TYR A 152 5.11 -5.93 -22.12
C TYR A 152 4.78 -7.31 -22.68
N ARG A 153 3.53 -7.78 -22.54
CA ARG A 153 3.07 -9.13 -22.92
C ARG A 153 3.90 -10.24 -22.27
N LEU A 154 4.32 -10.00 -21.04
CA LEU A 154 5.11 -10.90 -20.22
C LEU A 154 4.32 -11.30 -18.97
N THR A 155 4.66 -12.44 -18.41
CA THR A 155 4.08 -12.89 -17.11
C THR A 155 4.81 -12.29 -15.91
N ASP A 156 6.07 -11.90 -16.09
CA ASP A 156 6.91 -11.28 -15.06
C ASP A 156 8.15 -10.62 -15.71
N LEU A 157 8.91 -9.81 -14.96
CA LEU A 157 10.10 -9.09 -15.40
C LEU A 157 11.28 -9.33 -14.45
N ALA A 158 12.48 -9.49 -15.01
CA ALA A 158 13.70 -9.48 -14.22
C ALA A 158 14.05 -8.05 -13.75
N PHE A 159 14.64 -7.91 -12.55
CA PHE A 159 15.05 -6.59 -12.03
C PHE A 159 15.97 -5.80 -12.97
N GLY A 160 16.81 -6.49 -13.76
CA GLY A 160 17.67 -5.85 -14.76
C GLY A 160 16.92 -5.20 -15.94
N GLN A 161 15.65 -5.50 -16.11
CA GLN A 161 14.79 -4.92 -17.17
C GLN A 161 14.01 -3.69 -16.67
N LEU A 162 14.05 -3.40 -15.36
CA LEU A 162 13.37 -2.25 -14.77
C LEU A 162 14.18 -0.98 -15.01
N THR A 163 13.67 -0.11 -15.84
CA THR A 163 14.28 1.18 -16.20
C THR A 163 13.45 2.36 -15.68
N GLU A 164 13.98 3.57 -15.65
CA GLU A 164 13.21 4.77 -15.26
C GLU A 164 11.89 4.94 -16.03
N PRO A 165 11.79 4.67 -17.35
CA PRO A 165 10.49 4.65 -18.04
C PRO A 165 9.47 3.69 -17.44
N PHE A 166 9.88 2.55 -16.89
CA PHE A 166 8.94 1.58 -16.31
C PHE A 166 8.06 2.18 -15.21
N ILE A 167 8.65 2.92 -14.26
CA ILE A 167 7.87 3.50 -13.16
C ILE A 167 6.98 4.66 -13.64
N SER A 168 7.42 5.42 -14.63
CA SER A 168 6.61 6.47 -15.26
C SER A 168 5.41 5.86 -15.98
N ASP A 169 5.64 4.82 -16.76
CA ASP A 169 4.60 4.10 -17.48
C ASP A 169 3.59 3.43 -16.54
N PHE A 170 4.08 2.84 -15.44
CA PHE A 170 3.20 2.28 -14.40
C PHE A 170 2.36 3.36 -13.72
N HIS A 171 2.94 4.54 -13.47
CA HIS A 171 2.20 5.68 -12.93
C HIS A 171 1.07 6.11 -13.89
N HIS A 172 1.36 6.29 -15.18
CA HIS A 172 0.34 6.65 -16.19
C HIS A 172 -0.73 5.56 -16.32
N TYR A 173 -0.34 4.29 -16.31
CA TYR A 173 -1.28 3.18 -16.30
C TYR A 173 -2.26 3.25 -15.12
N LEU A 174 -1.77 3.55 -13.91
CA LEU A 174 -2.64 3.71 -12.74
C LEU A 174 -3.56 4.93 -12.85
N LEU A 175 -3.11 6.00 -13.51
CA LEU A 175 -3.88 7.23 -13.71
C LEU A 175 -4.92 7.06 -14.81
N ASP A 176 -4.48 6.66 -16.00
CA ASP A 176 -5.25 6.74 -17.24
C ASP A 176 -6.13 5.50 -17.43
N GLU A 177 -5.59 4.31 -17.21
CA GLU A 177 -6.31 3.04 -17.43
C GLU A 177 -7.11 2.61 -16.18
N LYS A 178 -6.57 2.79 -14.98
CA LYS A 178 -7.25 2.40 -13.73
C LYS A 178 -8.05 3.54 -13.11
N GLY A 179 -7.88 4.78 -13.54
CA GLY A 179 -8.61 5.94 -13.04
C GLY A 179 -8.37 6.23 -11.55
N PHE A 180 -7.21 5.88 -11.01
CA PHE A 180 -6.93 6.06 -9.58
C PHE A 180 -6.69 7.52 -9.23
N SER A 181 -7.13 7.91 -8.03
CA SER A 181 -6.84 9.25 -7.51
C SER A 181 -5.33 9.44 -7.28
N SER A 182 -4.86 10.67 -7.43
CA SER A 182 -3.46 11.07 -7.18
C SER A 182 -2.94 10.59 -5.79
N GLY A 183 -3.79 10.63 -4.75
CA GLY A 183 -3.43 10.12 -3.42
C GLY A 183 -3.19 8.59 -3.41
N THR A 184 -4.02 7.82 -4.12
CA THR A 184 -3.85 6.36 -4.24
C THR A 184 -2.58 6.03 -5.03
N ILE A 185 -2.33 6.73 -6.13
CA ILE A 185 -1.13 6.55 -6.96
C ILE A 185 0.13 6.85 -6.14
N THR A 186 0.13 7.94 -5.36
CA THR A 186 1.26 8.29 -4.48
C THR A 186 1.59 7.15 -3.51
N ILE A 187 0.57 6.54 -2.89
CA ILE A 187 0.75 5.39 -1.99
C ILE A 187 1.33 4.20 -2.75
N TYR A 188 0.77 3.85 -3.91
CA TYR A 188 1.19 2.68 -4.69
C TYR A 188 2.63 2.82 -5.18
N VAL A 189 2.97 3.95 -5.77
CA VAL A 189 4.33 4.22 -6.27
C VAL A 189 5.33 4.28 -5.11
N SER A 190 4.97 4.87 -3.97
CA SER A 190 5.86 4.91 -2.79
C SER A 190 6.13 3.52 -2.22
N LEU A 191 5.11 2.66 -2.13
CA LEU A 191 5.28 1.28 -1.66
C LEU A 191 6.05 0.43 -2.69
N PHE A 192 5.82 0.62 -3.98
CA PHE A 192 6.59 -0.03 -5.03
C PHE A 192 8.08 0.35 -4.96
N LYS A 193 8.40 1.64 -4.81
CA LYS A 193 9.77 2.10 -4.57
C LYS A 193 10.39 1.49 -3.31
N LYS A 194 9.60 1.37 -2.24
CA LYS A 194 10.05 0.69 -1.01
C LYS A 194 10.43 -0.77 -1.28
N MET A 195 9.62 -1.50 -2.04
CA MET A 195 9.93 -2.88 -2.44
C MET A 195 11.20 -2.95 -3.30
N CYS A 196 11.38 -2.04 -4.26
CA CYS A 196 12.59 -1.97 -5.07
C CYS A 196 13.84 -1.68 -4.21
N ARG A 197 13.72 -0.86 -3.17
CA ARG A 197 14.82 -0.62 -2.22
C ARG A 197 15.18 -1.88 -1.44
N ILE A 198 14.19 -2.62 -0.94
CA ILE A 198 14.42 -3.90 -0.26
C ILE A 198 15.09 -4.91 -1.21
N ALA A 199 14.66 -4.95 -2.47
CA ALA A 199 15.30 -5.80 -3.48
C ALA A 199 16.76 -5.42 -3.70
N PHE A 200 17.10 -4.13 -3.71
CA PHE A 200 18.48 -3.64 -3.77
C PHE A 200 19.28 -4.05 -2.52
N GLU A 201 18.74 -3.86 -1.33
CA GLU A 201 19.36 -4.27 -0.07
C GLU A 201 19.62 -5.79 0.00
N ARG A 202 18.78 -6.61 -0.68
CA ARG A 202 18.95 -8.07 -0.83
C ARG A 202 19.89 -8.46 -1.99
N GLY A 203 20.46 -7.49 -2.71
CA GLY A 203 21.38 -7.75 -3.83
C GLY A 203 20.71 -8.26 -5.11
N LEU A 204 19.39 -8.14 -5.26
CA LEU A 204 18.64 -8.58 -6.44
C LEU A 204 18.80 -7.62 -7.64
N CYS A 205 19.22 -6.39 -7.39
CA CYS A 205 19.54 -5.40 -8.43
C CYS A 205 20.83 -4.65 -8.08
N LYS A 206 21.57 -4.21 -9.11
CA LYS A 206 22.86 -3.54 -8.94
C LYS A 206 22.74 -2.09 -8.47
N ASN A 207 21.63 -1.43 -8.80
CA ASN A 207 21.40 -0.02 -8.53
C ASN A 207 20.07 0.17 -7.77
N LEU A 208 19.99 1.23 -6.98
CA LEU A 208 18.76 1.64 -6.34
C LEU A 208 17.76 2.17 -7.39
N LEU A 209 16.81 1.33 -7.75
CA LEU A 209 15.82 1.64 -8.78
C LEU A 209 14.88 2.77 -8.33
N PHE A 210 14.59 3.68 -9.25
CA PHE A 210 13.58 4.74 -9.09
C PHE A 210 13.82 5.71 -7.92
N ALA A 211 15.04 5.84 -7.41
CA ALA A 211 15.37 6.69 -6.26
C ALA A 211 14.91 8.14 -6.47
N HIS A 212 15.11 8.69 -7.67
CA HIS A 212 14.80 10.07 -8.03
C HIS A 212 13.38 10.29 -8.55
N TYR A 213 12.65 9.22 -8.87
CA TYR A 213 11.29 9.36 -9.36
C TYR A 213 10.38 10.01 -8.32
N ARG A 214 9.66 11.05 -8.70
CA ARG A 214 8.69 11.75 -7.86
C ARG A 214 7.31 11.68 -8.47
N VAL A 215 6.35 11.23 -7.69
CA VAL A 215 4.93 11.46 -7.99
C VAL A 215 4.61 12.89 -7.64
N GLY A 216 3.88 13.60 -8.49
CA GLY A 216 3.44 14.95 -8.19
C GLY A 216 2.75 15.02 -6.83
N THR A 217 2.82 16.18 -6.18
CA THR A 217 2.18 16.38 -4.87
C THR A 217 0.67 16.17 -4.99
N PRO A 218 0.06 15.26 -4.24
CA PRO A 218 -1.39 15.07 -4.26
C PRO A 218 -2.08 16.38 -3.92
N LYS A 219 -3.15 16.72 -4.66
CA LYS A 219 -4.00 17.86 -4.28
C LYS A 219 -4.47 17.66 -2.84
N VAL A 220 -4.15 18.63 -1.99
CA VAL A 220 -4.60 18.61 -0.59
C VAL A 220 -6.12 18.73 -0.60
N THR A 221 -6.80 17.63 -0.33
CA THR A 221 -8.25 17.64 -0.15
C THR A 221 -8.57 18.17 1.24
N THR A 222 -9.45 19.14 1.30
CA THR A 222 -9.97 19.63 2.59
C THR A 222 -10.67 18.49 3.32
N PRO A 223 -10.38 18.26 4.61
CA PRO A 223 -11.16 17.36 5.43
C PRO A 223 -12.64 17.70 5.36
N LYS A 224 -13.48 16.70 5.17
CA LYS A 224 -14.94 16.88 5.09
C LYS A 224 -15.52 16.97 6.50
N ALA A 225 -15.27 18.06 7.22
CA ALA A 225 -16.03 18.36 8.44
C ALA A 225 -17.47 18.74 8.08
N LEU A 226 -18.40 18.57 9.04
CA LEU A 226 -19.77 19.01 8.89
C LEU A 226 -19.85 20.55 8.98
N SER A 227 -20.83 21.12 8.30
CA SER A 227 -21.35 22.44 8.66
C SER A 227 -22.26 22.31 9.89
N MET A 228 -22.48 23.37 10.65
CA MET A 228 -23.44 23.36 11.76
C MET A 228 -24.82 22.96 11.28
N SER A 229 -25.26 23.45 10.12
CA SER A 229 -26.54 23.10 9.52
C SER A 229 -26.66 21.59 9.24
N ASP A 230 -25.65 20.97 8.60
CA ASP A 230 -25.70 19.54 8.32
C ASP A 230 -25.57 18.68 9.59
N PHE A 231 -24.83 19.18 10.59
CA PHE A 231 -24.76 18.54 11.91
C PHE A 231 -26.15 18.46 12.56
N ILE A 232 -26.88 19.58 12.60
CA ILE A 232 -28.24 19.68 13.14
C ILE A 232 -29.20 18.76 12.36
N LYS A 233 -29.13 18.78 11.04
CA LYS A 233 -29.95 17.90 10.19
C LYS A 233 -29.74 16.43 10.46
N ILE A 234 -28.50 15.98 10.65
CA ILE A 234 -28.21 14.59 10.99
C ILE A 234 -28.66 14.25 12.40
N ARG A 235 -28.46 15.15 13.36
CA ARG A 235 -28.85 14.96 14.75
C ARG A 235 -30.36 14.76 14.86
N ASP A 236 -31.12 15.61 14.21
CA ASP A 236 -32.58 15.71 14.34
C ASP A 236 -33.33 14.90 13.27
N ALA A 237 -32.59 14.17 12.40
CA ALA A 237 -33.19 13.39 11.33
C ALA A 237 -34.22 12.36 11.87
N GLU A 238 -35.40 12.35 11.29
CA GLU A 238 -36.37 11.28 11.49
C GLU A 238 -35.90 10.03 10.77
N LEU A 239 -35.70 8.96 11.51
CA LEU A 239 -35.25 7.69 10.98
C LEU A 239 -36.38 6.65 11.05
N PRO A 240 -36.52 5.80 10.02
CA PRO A 240 -37.54 4.76 9.98
C PRO A 240 -37.45 3.81 11.18
N GLU A 241 -38.56 3.59 11.88
CA GLU A 241 -38.64 2.72 13.05
C GLU A 241 -38.36 1.25 12.72
N ASP A 242 -38.68 0.82 11.50
CA ASP A 242 -38.39 -0.53 10.99
C ASP A 242 -36.88 -0.77 10.77
N LYS A 243 -36.02 0.26 10.91
CA LYS A 243 -34.54 0.20 10.73
C LYS A 243 -33.78 0.71 11.94
N PRO A 244 -33.96 0.12 13.14
CA PRO A 244 -33.35 0.61 14.39
C PRO A 244 -31.84 0.75 14.32
N ARG A 245 -31.14 -0.01 13.41
CA ARG A 245 -29.73 0.08 13.17
C ARG A 245 -29.29 1.45 12.65
N LEU A 246 -30.12 2.15 11.88
CA LEU A 246 -29.80 3.51 11.42
C LEU A 246 -29.63 4.46 12.61
N SER A 247 -30.49 4.33 13.63
CA SER A 247 -30.34 5.10 14.88
C SER A 247 -29.00 4.80 15.57
N VAL A 248 -28.62 3.52 15.68
CA VAL A 248 -27.32 3.14 16.25
C VAL A 248 -26.16 3.76 15.45
N SER A 249 -26.21 3.66 14.12
CA SER A 249 -25.15 4.20 13.25
C SER A 249 -25.06 5.73 13.33
N ARG A 250 -26.21 6.44 13.41
CA ARG A 250 -26.27 7.88 13.63
C ARG A 250 -25.66 8.27 14.98
N ASP A 251 -26.07 7.61 16.02
CA ASP A 251 -25.67 7.95 17.39
C ASP A 251 -24.17 7.66 17.63
N MET A 252 -23.63 6.59 17.05
CA MET A 252 -22.19 6.35 17.02
C MET A 252 -21.44 7.46 16.25
N PHE A 253 -22.01 7.95 15.15
CA PHE A 253 -21.42 9.05 14.38
C PHE A 253 -21.46 10.37 15.15
N LEU A 254 -22.59 10.69 15.83
CA LEU A 254 -22.71 11.86 16.70
C LEU A 254 -21.74 11.77 17.88
N PHE A 255 -21.59 10.59 18.48
CA PHE A 255 -20.56 10.36 19.50
C PHE A 255 -19.16 10.67 18.97
N ALA A 256 -18.84 10.31 17.73
CA ALA A 256 -17.57 10.69 17.13
C ALA A 256 -17.45 12.21 16.91
N CYS A 257 -18.55 12.92 16.69
CA CYS A 257 -18.57 14.38 16.66
C CYS A 257 -18.30 14.98 18.04
N TYR A 258 -18.85 14.42 19.12
CA TYR A 258 -18.70 14.95 20.48
C TYR A 258 -17.41 14.51 21.20
N ALA A 259 -16.86 13.34 20.88
CA ALA A 259 -15.70 12.76 21.55
C ALA A 259 -14.46 12.59 20.67
N GLY A 260 -14.53 12.94 19.38
CA GLY A 260 -13.41 12.90 18.46
C GLY A 260 -12.87 11.50 18.14
N THR A 261 -13.63 10.43 18.39
CA THR A 261 -13.18 9.05 18.22
C THR A 261 -13.14 8.63 16.75
N ALA A 262 -12.17 7.81 16.35
CA ALA A 262 -12.21 7.14 15.06
C ALA A 262 -13.08 5.89 15.16
N PHE A 263 -13.63 5.41 14.03
CA PHE A 263 -14.53 4.24 14.02
C PHE A 263 -13.97 3.03 14.78
N ILE A 264 -12.71 2.66 14.49
CA ILE A 264 -12.07 1.51 15.11
C ILE A 264 -11.89 1.70 16.63
N ASP A 265 -11.71 2.93 17.07
CA ASP A 265 -11.63 3.26 18.50
C ASP A 265 -13.04 3.17 19.12
N THR A 266 -14.07 3.76 18.49
CA THR A 266 -15.45 3.74 19.02
C THR A 266 -15.97 2.33 19.27
N VAL A 267 -15.75 1.41 18.32
CA VAL A 267 -16.18 0.01 18.47
C VAL A 267 -15.35 -0.80 19.47
N SER A 268 -14.21 -0.29 19.90
CA SER A 268 -13.30 -0.98 20.85
C SER A 268 -13.28 -0.36 22.25
N ILE A 269 -13.84 0.84 22.39
CA ILE A 269 -13.93 1.51 23.69
C ILE A 269 -14.93 0.79 24.58
N THR A 270 -14.52 0.53 25.82
CA THR A 270 -15.33 -0.12 26.85
C THR A 270 -15.70 0.84 27.96
N LYS A 271 -16.62 0.44 28.83
CA LYS A 271 -17.01 1.17 30.05
C LYS A 271 -15.78 1.48 30.92
N ALA A 272 -14.77 0.60 30.93
CA ALA A 272 -13.54 0.81 31.68
C ALA A 272 -12.69 1.98 31.17
N ASN A 273 -12.90 2.46 29.94
CA ASN A 273 -12.23 3.64 29.39
C ASN A 273 -12.85 4.97 29.84
N VAL A 274 -14.03 4.93 30.46
CA VAL A 274 -14.68 6.10 31.05
C VAL A 274 -14.25 6.20 32.52
N LYS A 275 -13.57 7.30 32.86
CA LYS A 275 -13.04 7.55 34.19
C LYS A 275 -13.71 8.77 34.79
N VAL A 276 -14.08 8.69 36.05
CA VAL A 276 -14.48 9.84 36.85
C VAL A 276 -13.19 10.36 37.49
N LEU A 277 -12.84 11.62 37.27
CA LEU A 277 -11.70 12.26 37.89
C LEU A 277 -12.11 12.99 39.19
N GLU A 278 -11.13 13.57 39.89
CA GLU A 278 -11.32 14.22 41.19
C GLU A 278 -12.34 15.37 41.14
N ASP A 279 -12.51 16.03 40.01
CA ASP A 279 -13.50 17.07 39.74
C ASP A 279 -14.94 16.54 39.58
N GLY A 280 -15.13 15.22 39.62
CA GLY A 280 -16.43 14.55 39.36
C GLY A 280 -16.77 14.42 37.89
N ASP A 281 -15.98 14.96 36.98
CA ASP A 281 -16.21 14.92 35.54
C ASP A 281 -15.85 13.56 34.96
N LYS A 282 -16.62 13.16 33.96
CA LYS A 282 -16.38 11.92 33.19
C LYS A 282 -15.46 12.18 32.02
N TRP A 283 -14.36 11.44 31.98
CA TRP A 283 -13.36 11.50 30.94
C TRP A 283 -13.27 10.20 30.17
N LEU A 284 -13.18 10.28 28.86
CA LEU A 284 -12.84 9.17 27.98
C LEU A 284 -11.32 9.12 27.83
N ILE A 285 -10.70 8.07 28.36
CA ILE A 285 -9.24 7.87 28.34
C ILE A 285 -8.94 6.51 27.71
N TYR A 286 -8.27 6.53 26.56
CA TYR A 286 -7.99 5.29 25.82
C TYR A 286 -6.75 5.42 24.95
N ASN A 287 -6.11 4.30 24.66
CA ASN A 287 -5.05 4.22 23.66
C ASN A 287 -5.68 3.94 22.30
N ARG A 288 -5.32 4.74 21.30
CA ARG A 288 -5.83 4.58 19.93
C ARG A 288 -5.38 3.25 19.33
N LYS A 289 -6.33 2.47 18.80
CA LYS A 289 -6.06 1.16 18.17
C LYS A 289 -5.06 1.22 17.03
N LYS A 290 -5.09 2.31 16.23
CA LYS A 290 -4.23 2.46 15.06
C LYS A 290 -2.79 2.86 15.39
N THR A 291 -2.56 3.63 16.46
CA THR A 291 -1.26 4.31 16.70
C THR A 291 -0.69 4.06 18.08
N GLY A 292 -1.45 3.42 18.99
CA GLY A 292 -1.07 3.24 20.39
C GLY A 292 -1.00 4.54 21.20
N THR A 293 -1.27 5.72 20.61
CA THR A 293 -1.19 7.01 21.30
C THR A 293 -2.38 7.20 22.23
N LEU A 294 -2.11 7.78 23.39
CA LEU A 294 -3.11 8.10 24.39
C LEU A 294 -3.99 9.28 23.92
N ALA A 295 -5.29 9.11 23.99
CA ALA A 295 -6.32 10.15 23.81
C ALA A 295 -7.06 10.38 25.11
N ARG A 296 -7.36 11.64 25.43
CA ARG A 296 -8.09 12.05 26.63
C ARG A 296 -9.08 13.14 26.26
N VAL A 297 -10.36 12.88 26.48
CA VAL A 297 -11.44 13.82 26.17
C VAL A 297 -12.41 13.87 27.34
N LYS A 298 -12.69 15.07 27.85
CA LYS A 298 -13.79 15.28 28.79
C LYS A 298 -15.10 15.07 28.02
N LEU A 299 -15.98 14.22 28.53
CA LEU A 299 -17.22 13.89 27.86
C LEU A 299 -18.25 15.01 28.03
N LEU A 300 -18.79 15.47 26.92
CA LEU A 300 -19.88 16.41 26.89
C LEU A 300 -21.18 15.72 27.37
N PRO A 301 -22.17 16.46 27.90
CA PRO A 301 -23.47 15.90 28.32
C PRO A 301 -24.11 15.06 27.24
N GLU A 302 -24.10 15.54 25.99
CA GLU A 302 -24.68 14.85 24.83
C GLU A 302 -23.99 13.51 24.53
N ALA A 303 -22.67 13.44 24.73
CA ALA A 303 -21.93 12.19 24.61
C ALA A 303 -22.32 11.19 25.69
N LEU A 304 -22.56 11.67 26.91
CA LEU A 304 -23.03 10.84 28.06
C LEU A 304 -24.43 10.32 27.82
N GLU A 305 -25.33 11.15 27.29
CA GLU A 305 -26.72 10.74 26.93
C GLU A 305 -26.71 9.63 25.87
N LEU A 306 -25.88 9.80 24.83
CA LEU A 306 -25.74 8.77 23.80
C LEU A 306 -25.20 7.47 24.37
N MET A 307 -24.26 7.52 25.33
CA MET A 307 -23.75 6.32 25.99
C MET A 307 -24.84 5.66 26.85
N ALA A 308 -25.57 6.45 27.63
CA ALA A 308 -26.66 5.94 28.49
C ALA A 308 -27.77 5.24 27.69
N LYS A 309 -28.09 5.75 26.50
CA LYS A 309 -29.07 5.15 25.60
C LYS A 309 -28.74 3.69 25.22
N TYR A 310 -27.45 3.37 25.15
CA TYR A 310 -26.95 2.05 24.75
C TYR A 310 -26.36 1.26 25.93
N GLU A 311 -26.60 1.68 27.16
CA GLU A 311 -26.13 0.96 28.31
C GLU A 311 -26.80 -0.42 28.38
N ASP A 312 -25.97 -1.45 28.42
CA ASP A 312 -26.39 -2.84 28.48
C ASP A 312 -25.46 -3.56 29.48
N GLY A 313 -26.06 -4.14 30.51
CA GLY A 313 -25.33 -4.84 31.57
C GLY A 313 -24.50 -6.04 31.06
N ALA A 314 -24.89 -6.61 29.92
CA ALA A 314 -24.24 -7.77 29.33
C ALA A 314 -23.06 -7.41 28.39
N ARG A 315 -22.90 -6.15 28.02
CA ARG A 315 -21.91 -5.70 27.07
C ARG A 315 -20.88 -4.75 27.71
N ASP A 316 -19.59 -5.00 27.47
CA ASP A 316 -18.51 -4.11 27.92
C ASP A 316 -18.34 -2.87 27.02
N THR A 317 -18.60 -2.99 25.71
CA THR A 317 -18.44 -1.88 24.76
C THR A 317 -19.54 -0.83 24.93
N LEU A 318 -19.21 0.45 24.69
CA LEU A 318 -20.16 1.56 24.84
C LEU A 318 -21.32 1.47 23.85
N PHE A 319 -21.08 0.95 22.64
CA PHE A 319 -22.09 0.83 21.59
C PHE A 319 -22.20 -0.60 21.08
N PRO A 320 -23.33 -0.97 20.45
CA PRO A 320 -23.45 -2.23 19.72
C PRO A 320 -22.38 -2.36 18.62
N LEU A 321 -21.86 -3.56 18.41
CA LEU A 321 -20.85 -3.81 17.41
C LEU A 321 -21.44 -3.78 15.99
N LEU A 322 -20.98 -2.84 15.20
CA LEU A 322 -21.31 -2.72 13.78
C LEU A 322 -20.03 -2.78 12.95
N SER A 323 -20.10 -3.33 11.73
CA SER A 323 -18.97 -3.32 10.83
C SER A 323 -18.78 -1.95 10.16
N THR A 324 -17.55 -1.59 9.84
CA THR A 324 -17.21 -0.33 9.13
C THR A 324 -18.02 -0.15 7.86
N ASN A 325 -18.20 -1.23 7.07
CA ASN A 325 -18.94 -1.14 5.80
C ASN A 325 -20.42 -0.90 6.06
N ARG A 326 -20.99 -1.50 7.11
CA ARG A 326 -22.38 -1.30 7.47
C ARG A 326 -22.64 0.15 7.87
N VAL A 327 -21.86 0.70 8.81
CA VAL A 327 -22.00 2.09 9.23
C VAL A 327 -21.77 3.07 8.07
N ARG A 328 -20.85 2.75 7.14
CA ARG A 328 -20.67 3.55 5.92
C ARG A 328 -21.94 3.60 5.06
N ILE A 329 -22.62 2.47 4.86
CA ILE A 329 -23.87 2.40 4.07
C ILE A 329 -24.99 3.14 4.82
N ASP A 330 -25.09 2.91 6.12
CA ASP A 330 -26.12 3.55 6.96
C ASP A 330 -25.94 5.08 6.96
N LEU A 331 -24.73 5.60 7.06
CA LEU A 331 -24.46 7.05 6.98
C LEU A 331 -24.83 7.66 5.62
N ILE A 332 -24.65 6.94 4.52
CA ILE A 332 -25.16 7.39 3.21
C ILE A 332 -26.69 7.56 3.25
N THR A 333 -27.37 6.58 3.81
CA THR A 333 -28.84 6.61 3.96
C THR A 333 -29.27 7.74 4.88
N ILE A 334 -28.63 7.89 6.04
CA ILE A 334 -28.91 8.95 7.02
C ILE A 334 -28.71 10.33 6.40
N CYS A 335 -27.57 10.56 5.69
CA CYS A 335 -27.32 11.83 5.00
C CYS A 335 -28.41 12.15 3.96
N LYS A 336 -28.92 11.12 3.26
CA LYS A 336 -30.02 11.29 2.30
C LYS A 336 -31.33 11.65 2.99
N LEU A 337 -31.70 10.96 4.07
CA LEU A 337 -32.92 11.24 4.85
C LEU A 337 -32.84 12.62 5.53
N ALA A 338 -31.67 12.99 6.02
CA ALA A 338 -31.43 14.29 6.64
C ALA A 338 -31.24 15.44 5.64
N GLU A 339 -31.31 15.17 4.33
CA GLU A 339 -31.13 16.19 3.27
C GLU A 339 -29.86 17.05 3.48
N THR A 340 -28.74 16.39 3.79
CA THR A 340 -27.49 17.09 3.98
C THR A 340 -26.89 17.58 2.66
N SER A 341 -26.08 18.63 2.69
CA SER A 341 -25.43 19.21 1.50
C SER A 341 -24.50 18.24 0.76
N LYS A 342 -24.00 17.22 1.45
CA LYS A 342 -23.10 16.18 0.92
C LYS A 342 -23.12 14.93 1.80
N THR A 343 -22.65 13.82 1.27
CA THR A 343 -22.48 12.58 2.04
C THR A 343 -21.26 12.64 2.94
N TYR A 344 -21.41 12.27 4.19
CA TYR A 344 -20.36 12.22 5.19
C TYR A 344 -19.92 10.79 5.48
N SER A 345 -18.63 10.62 5.75
CA SER A 345 -18.09 9.37 6.26
C SER A 345 -17.97 9.41 7.78
N TYR A 346 -17.83 8.26 8.44
CA TYR A 346 -17.64 8.23 9.89
C TYR A 346 -16.48 9.12 10.35
N HIS A 347 -15.40 9.18 9.58
CA HIS A 347 -14.24 10.01 9.90
C HIS A 347 -14.54 11.52 9.86
N SER A 348 -15.59 11.92 9.14
CA SER A 348 -16.08 13.31 9.14
C SER A 348 -16.54 13.76 10.53
N GLY A 349 -17.11 12.85 11.36
CA GLY A 349 -17.44 13.16 12.76
C GLY A 349 -16.21 13.59 13.57
N ARG A 350 -15.15 12.83 13.48
CA ARG A 350 -13.87 13.22 14.14
C ARG A 350 -13.28 14.52 13.59
N HIS A 351 -13.44 14.79 12.29
CA HIS A 351 -13.06 16.07 11.70
C HIS A 351 -13.89 17.22 12.26
N SER A 352 -15.20 17.00 12.45
CA SER A 352 -16.11 18.00 13.03
C SER A 352 -15.82 18.25 14.50
N PHE A 353 -15.46 17.23 15.28
CA PHE A 353 -14.96 17.44 16.63
C PHE A 353 -13.76 18.41 16.63
N ALA A 354 -12.78 18.15 15.79
CA ALA A 354 -11.56 18.96 15.75
C ALA A 354 -11.77 20.40 15.25
N SER A 355 -12.71 20.62 14.33
CA SER A 355 -12.95 21.94 13.74
C SER A 355 -14.16 22.63 14.34
N LEU A 356 -15.35 22.06 14.13
CA LEU A 356 -16.63 22.67 14.46
C LEU A 356 -16.88 22.78 15.99
N ILE A 357 -16.45 21.77 16.76
CA ILE A 357 -16.76 21.72 18.19
C ILE A 357 -15.63 22.31 19.04
N THR A 358 -14.36 21.98 18.73
CA THR A 358 -13.26 22.41 19.58
C THR A 358 -12.54 23.66 19.10
N LEU A 359 -12.13 23.71 17.82
CA LEU A 359 -11.37 24.85 17.28
C LEU A 359 -12.23 26.14 17.23
N GLU A 360 -13.49 26.04 16.81
CA GLU A 360 -14.40 27.19 16.79
C GLU A 360 -14.73 27.69 18.21
N ALA A 361 -14.73 26.79 19.19
CA ALA A 361 -14.85 27.16 20.61
C ALA A 361 -13.56 27.74 21.21
N GLY A 362 -12.49 27.89 20.43
CA GLY A 362 -11.25 28.52 20.87
C GLY A 362 -10.28 27.56 21.58
N VAL A 363 -10.49 26.24 21.52
CA VAL A 363 -9.54 25.28 22.09
C VAL A 363 -8.23 25.31 21.30
N PRO A 364 -7.06 25.47 21.97
CA PRO A 364 -5.76 25.51 21.28
C PRO A 364 -5.47 24.21 20.51
N MET A 365 -4.78 24.34 19.38
CA MET A 365 -4.46 23.23 18.49
C MET A 365 -3.69 22.10 19.17
N GLU A 366 -2.77 22.46 20.06
CA GLU A 366 -1.95 21.51 20.85
C GLU A 366 -2.83 20.69 21.78
N THR A 367 -3.85 21.33 22.38
CA THR A 367 -4.84 20.65 23.23
C THR A 367 -5.69 19.70 22.39
N ILE A 368 -6.19 20.13 21.24
CA ILE A 368 -6.94 19.27 20.31
C ILE A 368 -6.07 18.08 19.85
N CYS A 369 -4.79 18.32 19.61
CA CYS A 369 -3.84 17.25 19.27
C CYS A 369 -3.78 16.16 20.37
N LYS A 370 -3.76 16.55 21.64
CA LYS A 370 -3.79 15.62 22.78
C LYS A 370 -5.14 14.93 22.94
N MET A 371 -6.24 15.68 22.78
CA MET A 371 -7.58 15.11 22.83
C MET A 371 -7.75 14.03 21.76
N LEU A 372 -7.29 14.27 20.56
CA LEU A 372 -7.37 13.34 19.45
C LEU A 372 -6.32 12.20 19.51
N GLY A 373 -5.33 12.25 20.37
CA GLY A 373 -4.23 11.29 20.40
C GLY A 373 -3.42 11.29 19.11
N HIS A 374 -3.09 12.46 18.56
CA HIS A 374 -2.19 12.61 17.43
C HIS A 374 -0.73 12.63 17.93
N LYS A 375 0.19 12.00 17.17
CA LYS A 375 1.63 12.02 17.50
C LYS A 375 2.29 13.37 17.18
N ASP A 376 1.75 14.10 16.21
CA ASP A 376 2.30 15.36 15.68
C ASP A 376 1.16 16.35 15.46
N VAL A 377 1.38 17.59 15.86
CA VAL A 377 0.44 18.71 15.66
C VAL A 377 0.14 18.93 14.17
N LYS A 378 1.09 18.65 13.27
CA LYS A 378 0.86 18.67 11.80
C LYS A 378 -0.33 17.83 11.35
N MET A 379 -0.65 16.76 12.07
CA MET A 379 -1.84 15.95 11.78
C MET A 379 -3.12 16.70 12.13
N THR A 380 -3.07 17.56 13.17
CA THR A 380 -4.20 18.38 13.63
C THR A 380 -4.33 19.66 12.76
N GLN A 381 -3.23 20.21 12.28
CA GLN A 381 -3.23 21.40 11.38
C GLN A 381 -4.04 21.20 10.10
N ARG A 382 -4.28 19.97 9.68
CA ARG A 382 -5.19 19.68 8.56
C ARG A 382 -6.62 20.15 8.81
N TYR A 383 -7.02 20.30 10.06
CA TYR A 383 -8.34 20.78 10.50
C TYR A 383 -8.37 22.29 10.74
N ALA A 384 -7.20 22.92 10.87
CA ALA A 384 -7.02 24.32 11.16
C ALA A 384 -7.36 25.21 9.98
N ARG A 385 -8.63 25.27 9.62
CA ARG A 385 -9.13 26.42 8.87
C ARG A 385 -9.76 27.37 9.86
N VAL A 386 -8.99 28.37 10.24
CA VAL A 386 -9.53 29.52 10.97
C VAL A 386 -10.63 30.13 10.09
N THR A 387 -11.87 30.09 10.56
CA THR A 387 -12.96 30.76 9.86
C THR A 387 -12.76 32.29 9.93
N GLN A 388 -13.30 33.01 8.98
CA GLN A 388 -13.23 34.49 9.00
C GLN A 388 -13.86 35.04 10.28
N LYS A 389 -14.96 34.42 10.74
CA LYS A 389 -15.61 34.74 12.02
C LYS A 389 -14.63 34.57 13.20
N LYS A 390 -13.94 33.44 13.28
CA LYS A 390 -12.97 33.19 14.35
C LYS A 390 -11.79 34.17 14.30
N LEU A 391 -11.32 34.52 13.10
CA LEU A 391 -10.26 35.49 12.96
C LEU A 391 -10.70 36.86 13.56
N PHE A 392 -11.91 37.32 13.26
CA PHE A 392 -12.43 38.57 13.80
C PHE A 392 -12.59 38.50 15.32
N GLU A 393 -13.22 37.45 15.85
CA GLU A 393 -13.37 37.26 17.30
C GLU A 393 -12.02 37.25 18.04
N ASP A 394 -11.00 36.63 17.49
CA ASP A 394 -9.67 36.58 18.08
C ASP A 394 -8.95 37.92 17.99
N MET A 395 -9.14 38.66 16.89
CA MET A 395 -8.63 40.03 16.75
C MET A 395 -9.32 40.99 17.74
N ASP A 396 -10.63 40.88 17.92
CA ASP A 396 -11.35 41.69 18.90
C ASP A 396 -10.85 41.41 20.33
N LYS A 397 -10.63 40.15 20.68
CA LYS A 397 -10.02 39.78 21.96
C LYS A 397 -8.60 40.30 22.12
N PHE A 398 -7.79 40.23 21.05
CA PHE A 398 -6.44 40.79 21.04
C PHE A 398 -6.46 42.29 21.25
N ILE A 399 -7.32 43.03 20.55
CA ILE A 399 -7.47 44.48 20.70
C ILE A 399 -7.87 44.81 22.15
N ALA A 400 -8.90 44.16 22.67
CA ALA A 400 -9.36 44.41 24.04
C ALA A 400 -8.29 44.11 25.09
N ALA A 401 -7.46 43.06 24.87
CA ALA A 401 -6.38 42.71 25.80
C ALA A 401 -5.20 43.68 25.76
N THR A 402 -5.00 44.41 24.66
CA THR A 402 -3.82 45.25 24.41
C THR A 402 -4.12 46.72 24.41
N GLU A 403 -5.38 47.12 24.52
CA GLU A 403 -5.87 48.52 24.41
C GLU A 403 -5.17 49.49 25.40
N LYS A 404 -4.70 48.97 26.54
CA LYS A 404 -3.99 49.80 27.53
C LYS A 404 -2.47 49.77 27.40
N ASP A 405 -1.91 48.78 26.70
CA ASP A 405 -0.47 48.52 26.69
C ASP A 405 0.23 49.14 25.45
N PHE A 406 -0.52 49.42 24.42
CA PHE A 406 0.02 49.93 23.13
C PHE A 406 -0.58 51.28 22.71
N VAL A 407 -0.95 52.12 23.68
CA VAL A 407 -1.41 53.49 23.40
C VAL A 407 -0.23 54.32 22.91
N LEU A 408 -0.37 54.93 21.73
CA LEU A 408 0.62 55.91 21.26
C LEU A 408 0.55 57.14 22.17
N ALA A 409 1.70 57.55 22.70
CA ALA A 409 1.84 58.89 23.35
C ALA A 409 1.81 59.94 22.21
N LEU A 410 0.63 60.50 21.95
CA LEU A 410 0.44 61.62 21.02
C LEU A 410 0.72 62.92 21.71
#